data_9da7af60480dafdc90ac9304e18f8caa
#
_entry.id   9da7af60480dafdc90ac9304e18f8caa
#
_cell.length_a   1.000
_cell.length_b   1.000
_cell.length_c   1.000
_cell.angle_alpha   90.00
_cell.angle_beta   90.00
_cell.angle_gamma   90.00
#
_symmetry.space_group_name_H-M   'P 1'
#
loop_
_entity.id
_entity.type
_entity.pdbx_description
1 polymer ?
#
loop_
_entity_poly.entity_id
_entity_poly.type
_entity_poly.pdbx_seq_one_letter_code
_entity_poly.pdbx_strand_id
1 'polypeptide(L)'
;MEIKFGLISADSHAAFARDDFTSRMSKKKWGDKIPQVVEFEQEGEFLDGWSLYGTKPGAPKGFQPSVCNCPALMGEPFPNWPKRWEDVPKLAYDPAERMKALDVDRIDAEVLFPNPPGGNYHQFDDPEYEFETVKVYNDILADWTKVSDRFLPLI
;
A
#
# COMPACT_ATOMS: atom_id res chain seq x y z
N MET A 1 -2.37 -30.84 -17.06
CA MET A 1 -1.96 -29.60 -16.38
C MET A 1 -2.29 -29.78 -14.91
N GLU A 2 -1.31 -29.69 -14.04
CA GLU A 2 -1.54 -29.77 -12.60
C GLU A 2 -2.06 -28.41 -12.12
N ILE A 3 -3.19 -28.41 -11.39
CA ILE A 3 -3.75 -27.19 -10.80
C ILE A 3 -3.02 -26.95 -9.48
N LYS A 4 -2.22 -25.90 -9.42
CA LYS A 4 -1.43 -25.57 -8.23
C LYS A 4 -2.28 -24.96 -7.12
N PHE A 5 -3.27 -24.14 -7.48
CA PHE A 5 -4.14 -23.42 -6.54
C PHE A 5 -5.60 -23.75 -6.81
N GLY A 6 -6.39 -24.01 -5.78
CA GLY A 6 -7.82 -24.31 -5.86
C GLY A 6 -8.68 -23.04 -5.83
N LEU A 7 -8.43 -22.14 -4.86
CA LEU A 7 -9.16 -20.88 -4.70
C LEU A 7 -8.21 -19.70 -4.77
N ILE A 8 -8.43 -18.80 -5.71
CA ILE A 8 -7.62 -17.60 -5.92
C ILE A 8 -8.50 -16.36 -5.73
N SER A 9 -8.08 -15.45 -4.85
CA SER A 9 -8.63 -14.11 -4.81
C SER A 9 -8.08 -13.31 -5.99
N ALA A 10 -8.96 -12.85 -6.88
CA ALA A 10 -8.55 -12.24 -8.15
C ALA A 10 -8.52 -10.70 -8.12
N ASP A 11 -8.81 -10.09 -6.98
CA ASP A 11 -8.88 -8.62 -6.82
C ASP A 11 -8.47 -8.25 -5.39
N SER A 12 -7.20 -8.51 -5.07
CA SER A 12 -6.61 -8.16 -3.77
C SER A 12 -5.64 -7.00 -3.91
N HIS A 13 -5.39 -6.31 -2.81
CA HIS A 13 -4.45 -5.21 -2.73
C HIS A 13 -3.54 -5.38 -1.51
N ALA A 14 -2.25 -5.03 -1.66
CA ALA A 14 -1.33 -4.86 -0.55
C ALA A 14 -1.27 -3.37 -0.17
N ALA A 15 -1.30 -3.05 1.12
CA ALA A 15 -0.87 -1.76 1.61
C ALA A 15 0.66 -1.78 1.78
N PHE A 16 1.25 -0.61 2.06
CA PHE A 16 2.69 -0.47 2.24
C PHE A 16 3.01 -0.22 3.70
N ALA A 17 4.14 -0.73 4.17
CA ALA A 17 4.67 -0.35 5.46
C ALA A 17 5.06 1.14 5.47
N ARG A 18 5.01 1.77 6.64
CA ARG A 18 5.22 3.21 6.80
C ARG A 18 6.54 3.71 6.21
N ASP A 19 7.56 2.86 6.23
CA ASP A 19 8.93 3.16 5.80
C ASP A 19 9.32 2.53 4.47
N ASP A 20 8.42 1.85 3.79
CA ASP A 20 8.71 1.14 2.54
C ASP A 20 9.35 2.03 1.47
N PHE A 21 8.82 3.23 1.25
CA PHE A 21 9.35 4.17 0.29
C PHE A 21 10.53 4.97 0.84
N THR A 22 10.46 5.39 2.10
CA THR A 22 11.51 6.21 2.72
C THR A 22 12.81 5.43 2.91
N SER A 23 12.77 4.12 3.06
CA SER A 23 13.93 3.25 3.17
C SER A 23 14.58 2.91 1.82
N ARG A 24 13.82 3.02 0.70
CA ARG A 24 14.26 2.58 -0.64
C ARG A 24 14.58 3.74 -1.58
N MET A 25 13.94 4.88 -1.45
CA MET A 25 14.17 6.05 -2.28
C MET A 25 15.31 6.92 -1.74
N SER A 26 16.07 7.53 -2.65
CA SER A 26 17.18 8.42 -2.30
C SER A 26 16.68 9.72 -1.66
N LYS A 27 16.88 9.90 -0.35
CA LYS A 27 16.57 11.14 0.35
C LYS A 27 17.30 12.36 -0.23
N LYS A 28 18.54 12.18 -0.70
CA LYS A 28 19.33 13.26 -1.32
C LYS A 28 18.68 13.76 -2.62
N LYS A 29 18.08 12.86 -3.40
CA LYS A 29 17.47 13.18 -4.69
C LYS A 29 16.03 13.66 -4.52
N TRP A 30 15.24 12.96 -3.71
CA TRP A 30 13.79 13.13 -3.69
C TRP A 30 13.29 13.95 -2.49
N GLY A 31 14.05 13.99 -1.38
CA GLY A 31 13.70 14.78 -0.20
C GLY A 31 12.26 14.52 0.27
N ASP A 32 11.49 15.60 0.41
CA ASP A 32 10.09 15.54 0.87
C ASP A 32 9.12 14.99 -0.21
N LYS A 33 9.59 14.78 -1.44
CA LYS A 33 8.78 14.15 -2.49
C LYS A 33 8.60 12.65 -2.27
N ILE A 34 9.44 12.00 -1.43
CA ILE A 34 9.29 10.58 -1.13
C ILE A 34 7.93 10.31 -0.52
N PRO A 35 7.18 9.29 -0.99
CA PRO A 35 5.95 8.89 -0.35
C PRO A 35 6.15 8.59 1.14
N GLN A 36 5.38 9.25 1.99
CA GLN A 36 5.51 9.11 3.44
C GLN A 36 4.19 9.36 4.15
N VAL A 37 4.00 8.69 5.26
CA VAL A 37 2.85 8.91 6.14
C VAL A 37 3.06 10.19 6.94
N VAL A 38 2.09 11.09 6.85
CA VAL A 38 2.08 12.37 7.55
C VAL A 38 0.80 12.54 8.37
N GLU A 39 0.92 13.22 9.50
CA GLU A 39 -0.23 13.64 10.29
C GLU A 39 -0.87 14.90 9.67
N PHE A 40 -2.18 14.95 9.67
CA PHE A 40 -2.94 16.13 9.23
C PHE A 40 -4.23 16.28 10.06
N GLU A 41 -4.80 17.46 10.05
CA GLU A 41 -6.05 17.77 10.73
C GLU A 41 -7.19 17.84 9.72
N GLN A 42 -8.28 17.14 10.00
CA GLN A 42 -9.51 17.21 9.25
C GLN A 42 -10.70 17.29 10.22
N GLU A 43 -11.52 18.33 10.11
CA GLU A 43 -12.73 18.52 10.92
C GLU A 43 -12.48 18.48 12.45
N GLY A 44 -11.29 18.93 12.88
CA GLY A 44 -10.89 18.93 14.29
C GLY A 44 -10.31 17.61 14.81
N GLU A 45 -10.15 16.61 13.95
CA GLU A 45 -9.48 15.35 14.26
C GLU A 45 -8.09 15.27 13.62
N PHE A 46 -7.13 14.67 14.33
CA PHE A 46 -5.80 14.36 13.79
C PHE A 46 -5.80 12.96 13.18
N LEU A 47 -5.46 12.90 11.91
CA LEU A 47 -5.46 11.70 11.07
C LEU A 47 -4.07 11.48 10.47
N ASP A 48 -3.77 10.26 10.03
CA ASP A 48 -2.60 9.97 9.22
C ASP A 48 -3.01 9.69 7.76
N GLY A 49 -2.19 10.14 6.83
CA GLY A 49 -2.37 9.91 5.40
C GLY A 49 -1.05 9.86 4.65
N TRP A 50 -1.09 9.40 3.40
CA TRP A 50 0.08 9.39 2.53
C TRP A 50 0.26 10.75 1.84
N SER A 51 1.41 11.37 2.04
CA SER A 51 1.90 12.50 1.23
C SER A 51 2.73 11.95 0.08
N LEU A 52 2.36 12.33 -1.14
CA LEU A 52 3.05 11.96 -2.37
C LEU A 52 3.58 13.23 -3.03
N TYR A 53 4.82 13.19 -3.54
CA TYR A 53 5.46 14.30 -4.25
C TYR A 53 5.56 15.60 -3.41
N GLY A 54 5.74 15.46 -2.09
CA GLY A 54 5.83 16.61 -1.18
C GLY A 54 4.52 17.36 -0.97
N THR A 55 3.39 16.73 -1.29
CA THR A 55 2.07 17.35 -1.08
C THR A 55 1.75 17.51 0.39
N LYS A 56 1.06 18.59 0.71
CA LYS A 56 0.53 18.82 2.07
C LYS A 56 -0.88 18.26 2.20
N PRO A 57 -1.31 17.93 3.41
CA PRO A 57 -2.69 17.58 3.69
C PRO A 57 -3.68 18.61 3.07
N GLY A 58 -4.74 18.13 2.41
CA GLY A 58 -5.69 18.97 1.72
C GLY A 58 -5.29 19.39 0.30
N ALA A 59 -4.13 18.98 -0.20
CA ALA A 59 -3.73 19.23 -1.58
C ALA A 59 -4.64 18.44 -2.56
N PRO A 60 -5.00 19.04 -3.73
CA PRO A 60 -5.91 18.38 -4.68
C PRO A 60 -5.30 17.17 -5.39
N LYS A 61 -3.96 17.02 -5.39
CA LYS A 61 -3.24 15.90 -6.00
C LYS A 61 -2.15 15.38 -5.05
N GLY A 62 -1.88 14.08 -5.13
CA GLY A 62 -0.76 13.46 -4.44
C GLY A 62 -0.91 13.33 -2.92
N PHE A 63 -2.09 13.59 -2.38
CA PHE A 63 -2.40 13.36 -0.99
C PHE A 63 -3.50 12.30 -0.86
N GLN A 64 -3.23 11.29 -0.04
CA GLN A 64 -4.19 10.24 0.28
C GLN A 64 -4.61 10.41 1.74
N PRO A 65 -5.85 10.82 2.03
CA PRO A 65 -6.30 11.09 3.40
C PRO A 65 -6.56 9.81 4.20
N SER A 66 -5.98 8.71 3.79
CA SER A 66 -6.03 7.43 4.48
C SER A 66 -4.70 6.70 4.33
N VAL A 67 -4.29 6.01 5.37
CA VAL A 67 -3.08 5.16 5.37
C VAL A 67 -3.33 3.77 4.83
N CYS A 68 -4.60 3.33 4.76
CA CYS A 68 -4.98 2.02 4.25
C CYS A 68 -6.41 2.05 3.74
N ASN A 69 -6.65 1.46 2.58
CA ASN A 69 -7.98 1.33 1.98
C ASN A 69 -8.55 -0.08 2.23
N CYS A 70 -8.49 -0.56 3.46
CA CYS A 70 -8.89 -1.92 3.83
C CYS A 70 -9.91 -1.93 4.99
N PRO A 71 -11.08 -1.30 4.88
CA PRO A 71 -12.03 -1.20 5.99
C PRO A 71 -12.55 -2.56 6.47
N ALA A 72 -12.70 -3.52 5.56
CA ALA A 72 -13.18 -4.86 5.90
C ALA A 72 -12.24 -5.61 6.85
N LEU A 73 -10.94 -5.32 6.84
CA LEU A 73 -9.97 -5.93 7.74
C LEU A 73 -10.11 -5.48 9.18
N MET A 74 -10.83 -4.40 9.42
CA MET A 74 -11.06 -3.85 10.76
C MET A 74 -12.36 -4.37 11.40
N GLY A 75 -13.16 -5.14 10.65
CA GLY A 75 -14.47 -5.58 11.11
C GLY A 75 -15.51 -4.45 11.21
N GLU A 76 -15.19 -3.29 10.64
CA GLU A 76 -16.03 -2.09 10.71
C GLU A 76 -16.87 -1.94 9.44
N PRO A 77 -18.08 -1.35 9.53
CA PRO A 77 -18.89 -1.05 8.36
C PRO A 77 -18.19 -0.10 7.39
N PHE A 78 -18.31 -0.36 6.10
CA PHE A 78 -17.88 0.59 5.07
C PHE A 78 -18.77 1.85 5.07
N PRO A 79 -18.23 3.07 4.87
CA PRO A 79 -16.82 3.42 4.68
C PRO A 79 -16.15 3.82 6.01
N ASN A 80 -15.39 2.94 6.56
CA ASN A 80 -14.58 3.25 7.73
C ASN A 80 -13.11 2.89 7.46
N TRP A 81 -12.19 3.83 7.70
CA TRP A 81 -10.78 3.72 7.41
C TRP A 81 -9.97 3.85 8.69
N PRO A 82 -8.80 3.21 8.80
CA PRO A 82 -7.89 3.50 9.90
C PRO A 82 -7.56 4.99 9.93
N LYS A 83 -7.81 5.62 11.07
CA LYS A 83 -7.52 7.05 11.27
C LYS A 83 -6.06 7.31 11.52
N ARG A 84 -5.38 6.36 12.16
CA ARG A 84 -3.97 6.43 12.52
C ARG A 84 -3.21 5.26 11.91
N TRP A 85 -1.92 5.44 11.70
CA TRP A 85 -1.06 4.35 11.22
C TRP A 85 -1.08 3.14 12.16
N GLU A 86 -1.10 3.38 13.45
CA GLU A 86 -1.09 2.35 14.47
C GLU A 86 -2.35 1.44 14.44
N ASP A 87 -3.44 1.93 13.86
CA ASP A 87 -4.70 1.19 13.71
C ASP A 87 -4.71 0.29 12.46
N VAL A 88 -3.71 0.41 11.57
CA VAL A 88 -3.64 -0.41 10.35
C VAL A 88 -3.29 -1.85 10.72
N PRO A 89 -4.15 -2.82 10.39
CA PRO A 89 -3.86 -4.23 10.64
C PRO A 89 -2.58 -4.67 9.91
N LYS A 90 -1.68 -5.36 10.62
CA LYS A 90 -0.40 -5.81 10.04
C LYS A 90 -0.57 -6.64 8.77
N LEU A 91 -1.62 -7.46 8.70
CA LEU A 91 -1.91 -8.26 7.51
C LEU A 91 -2.13 -7.43 6.23
N ALA A 92 -2.33 -6.12 6.34
CA ALA A 92 -2.47 -5.24 5.19
C ALA A 92 -1.12 -4.95 4.50
N TYR A 93 -0.01 -4.90 5.26
CA TYR A 93 1.32 -4.50 4.78
C TYR A 93 2.46 -5.48 5.13
N ASP A 94 2.19 -6.52 5.92
CA ASP A 94 3.15 -7.55 6.28
C ASP A 94 2.77 -8.88 5.62
N PRO A 95 3.56 -9.40 4.67
CA PRO A 95 3.23 -10.62 3.95
C PRO A 95 3.17 -11.86 4.85
N ALA A 96 3.93 -11.92 5.94
CA ALA A 96 3.88 -13.05 6.87
C ALA A 96 2.56 -13.09 7.67
N GLU A 97 2.08 -11.91 8.08
CA GLU A 97 0.76 -11.79 8.71
C GLU A 97 -0.37 -12.02 7.69
N ARG A 98 -0.19 -11.57 6.44
CA ARG A 98 -1.16 -11.81 5.35
C ARG A 98 -1.34 -13.29 5.07
N MET A 99 -0.28 -14.09 5.09
CA MET A 99 -0.35 -15.54 4.91
C MET A 99 -1.30 -16.21 5.91
N LYS A 100 -1.26 -15.77 7.18
CA LYS A 100 -2.16 -16.30 8.21
C LYS A 100 -3.62 -15.99 7.92
N ALA A 101 -3.91 -14.80 7.37
CA ALA A 101 -5.26 -14.44 6.96
C ALA A 101 -5.74 -15.30 5.79
N LEU A 102 -4.90 -15.52 4.78
CA LEU A 102 -5.23 -16.42 3.66
C LEU A 102 -5.55 -17.84 4.13
N ASP A 103 -4.82 -18.35 5.13
CA ASP A 103 -5.07 -19.68 5.70
C ASP A 103 -6.42 -19.75 6.43
N VAL A 104 -6.78 -18.71 7.18
CA VAL A 104 -8.09 -18.61 7.87
C VAL A 104 -9.23 -18.57 6.86
N ASP A 105 -9.08 -17.80 5.77
CA ASP A 105 -10.08 -17.63 4.73
C ASP A 105 -10.09 -18.78 3.71
N ARG A 106 -9.13 -19.73 3.82
CA ARG A 106 -8.95 -20.84 2.89
C ARG A 106 -8.72 -20.40 1.44
N ILE A 107 -8.03 -19.29 1.26
CA ILE A 107 -7.61 -18.77 -0.04
C ILE A 107 -6.22 -19.30 -0.33
N ASP A 108 -6.03 -20.00 -1.45
CA ASP A 108 -4.75 -20.62 -1.80
C ASP A 108 -3.75 -19.62 -2.35
N ALA A 109 -4.21 -18.60 -3.09
CA ALA A 109 -3.38 -17.54 -3.64
C ALA A 109 -4.19 -16.27 -3.86
N GLU A 110 -3.50 -15.13 -4.01
CA GLU A 110 -4.14 -13.86 -4.34
C GLU A 110 -3.38 -13.08 -5.41
N VAL A 111 -4.15 -12.47 -6.32
CA VAL A 111 -3.64 -11.51 -7.29
C VAL A 111 -3.62 -10.13 -6.63
N LEU A 112 -2.43 -9.51 -6.55
CA LEU A 112 -2.25 -8.22 -5.92
C LEU A 112 -2.22 -7.11 -6.95
N PHE A 113 -3.28 -6.31 -6.99
CA PHE A 113 -3.34 -5.12 -7.83
C PHE A 113 -2.59 -3.94 -7.21
N PRO A 114 -2.07 -3.04 -8.06
CA PRO A 114 -1.43 -1.81 -7.58
C PRO A 114 -2.35 -0.98 -6.69
N ASN A 115 -1.77 -0.40 -5.66
CA ASN A 115 -2.45 0.48 -4.71
C ASN A 115 -1.60 1.75 -4.48
N PRO A 116 -2.20 2.92 -4.29
CA PRO A 116 -1.44 4.09 -3.86
C PRO A 116 -0.64 3.82 -2.58
N PRO A 117 0.61 4.35 -2.48
CA PRO A 117 1.28 5.29 -3.38
C PRO A 117 1.89 4.71 -4.65
N GLY A 118 2.00 3.40 -4.83
CA GLY A 118 2.68 2.77 -5.95
C GLY A 118 1.86 2.64 -7.25
N GLY A 119 0.55 2.86 -7.22
CA GLY A 119 -0.36 2.65 -8.34
C GLY A 119 -0.88 3.92 -9.03
N ASN A 120 -0.42 5.10 -8.64
CA ASN A 120 -0.90 6.37 -9.20
C ASN A 120 -0.03 6.83 -10.37
N TYR A 121 -0.18 6.16 -11.49
CA TYR A 121 0.52 6.50 -12.73
C TYR A 121 -0.02 7.81 -13.33
N HIS A 122 0.86 8.67 -13.83
CA HIS A 122 0.54 9.94 -14.50
C HIS A 122 -0.12 11.02 -13.62
N GLN A 123 0.06 10.94 -12.31
CA GLN A 123 -0.46 11.94 -11.40
C GLN A 123 0.42 13.21 -11.34
N PHE A 124 1.70 13.07 -11.67
CA PHE A 124 2.71 14.13 -11.59
C PHE A 124 3.35 14.35 -12.96
N ASP A 125 3.67 15.61 -13.30
CA ASP A 125 4.44 15.95 -14.50
C ASP A 125 5.96 15.73 -14.26
N ASP A 126 6.32 14.59 -13.67
CA ASP A 126 7.70 14.20 -13.34
C ASP A 126 7.89 12.71 -13.62
N PRO A 127 8.18 12.33 -14.90
CA PRO A 127 8.31 10.93 -15.29
C PRO A 127 9.42 10.17 -14.54
N GLU A 128 10.46 10.89 -14.09
CA GLU A 128 11.55 10.27 -13.33
C GLU A 128 11.08 9.88 -11.93
N TYR A 129 10.28 10.72 -11.29
CA TYR A 129 9.66 10.40 -10.01
C TYR A 129 8.68 9.24 -10.12
N GLU A 130 7.82 9.27 -11.13
CA GLU A 130 6.84 8.18 -11.37
C GLU A 130 7.57 6.85 -11.61
N PHE A 131 8.60 6.85 -12.44
CA PHE A 131 9.40 5.64 -12.68
C PHE A 131 10.05 5.12 -11.40
N GLU A 132 10.60 6.00 -10.56
CA GLU A 132 11.23 5.59 -9.30
C GLU A 132 10.20 5.01 -8.31
N THR A 133 9.01 5.62 -8.19
CA THR A 133 7.97 5.10 -7.31
C THR A 133 7.42 3.75 -7.76
N VAL A 134 7.23 3.56 -9.07
CA VAL A 134 6.84 2.26 -9.65
C VAL A 134 7.91 1.20 -9.41
N LYS A 135 9.18 1.55 -9.59
CA LYS A 135 10.29 0.63 -9.33
C LYS A 135 10.31 0.19 -7.85
N VAL A 136 10.16 1.14 -6.93
CA VAL A 136 10.10 0.83 -5.49
C VAL A 136 8.89 -0.05 -5.17
N TYR A 137 7.74 0.25 -5.75
CA TYR A 137 6.55 -0.58 -5.65
C TYR A 137 6.83 -2.03 -6.08
N ASN A 138 7.43 -2.21 -7.25
CA ASN A 138 7.76 -3.53 -7.77
C ASN A 138 8.75 -4.27 -6.88
N ASP A 139 9.75 -3.57 -6.33
CA ASP A 139 10.73 -4.13 -5.39
C ASP A 139 10.06 -4.61 -4.09
N ILE A 140 9.08 -3.86 -3.56
CA ILE A 140 8.31 -4.24 -2.37
C ILE A 140 7.51 -5.52 -2.65
N LEU A 141 6.79 -5.59 -3.76
CA LEU A 141 6.01 -6.77 -4.10
C LEU A 141 6.89 -7.98 -4.46
N ALA A 142 8.07 -7.75 -5.03
CA ALA A 142 9.08 -8.80 -5.20
C ALA A 142 9.55 -9.38 -3.85
N ASP A 143 9.62 -8.56 -2.79
CA ASP A 143 9.91 -9.05 -1.44
C ASP A 143 8.74 -9.90 -0.89
N TRP A 144 7.50 -9.54 -1.19
CA TRP A 144 6.33 -10.36 -0.83
C TRP A 144 6.40 -11.76 -1.48
N THR A 145 6.78 -11.85 -2.76
CA THR A 145 6.90 -13.16 -3.45
C THR A 145 8.00 -14.05 -2.89
N LYS A 146 9.01 -13.48 -2.21
CA LYS A 146 10.03 -14.27 -1.49
C LYS A 146 9.48 -14.95 -0.25
N VAL A 147 8.42 -14.40 0.36
CA VAL A 147 7.75 -14.99 1.52
C VAL A 147 6.89 -16.17 1.08
N SER A 148 6.14 -16.02 -0.03
CA SER A 148 5.31 -17.09 -0.56
C SER A 148 5.00 -16.87 -2.04
N ASP A 149 4.93 -17.97 -2.80
CA ASP A 149 4.46 -18.02 -4.18
C ASP A 149 2.93 -17.95 -4.32
N ARG A 150 2.22 -17.82 -3.21
CA ARG A 150 0.77 -17.54 -3.16
C ARG A 150 0.45 -16.07 -3.47
N PHE A 151 1.43 -15.18 -3.43
CA PHE A 151 1.29 -13.79 -3.86
C PHE A 151 1.60 -13.65 -5.35
N LEU A 152 0.64 -13.18 -6.12
CA LEU A 152 0.70 -13.00 -7.58
C LEU A 152 0.59 -11.51 -7.92
N PRO A 153 1.67 -10.72 -7.72
CA PRO A 153 1.60 -9.29 -7.92
C PRO A 153 1.51 -8.92 -9.41
N LEU A 154 0.72 -7.92 -9.71
CA LEU A 154 0.72 -7.22 -11.00
C LEU A 154 1.70 -6.05 -10.92
N ILE A 155 2.75 -6.10 -11.73
CA ILE A 155 3.87 -5.17 -11.76
C ILE A 155 4.03 -4.52 -13.13
#